data_d67f5a1b7c702d111e261401119d29e1
#
_entry.id   d67f5a1b7c702d111e261401119d29e1
#
_cell.length_a   1.000
_cell.length_b   1.000
_cell.length_c   1.000
_cell.angle_alpha   90.00
_cell.angle_beta   90.00
_cell.angle_gamma   90.00
#
_symmetry.space_group_name_H-M   'P 1'
#
loop_
_entity.id
_entity.type
_entity.pdbx_description
1 polymer ?
#
loop_
_entity_poly.entity_id
_entity_poly.type
_entity_poly.pdbx_seq_one_letter_code
_entity_poly.pdbx_strand_id
1 'polypeptide(L)'
;MSNQRECAMLQKTNDQKLNKIPATVVTGFLGAGKTSLIQNLLATANGKRIALIINEFGDLGVDKELILGCKIEGCSVGDIVELANGCICCTVADDFLPTMKSLLDRSDPPDHIIIETSGLALPKPLLQAFSWPEVNTRATVDGVVAVVDSAAVADGIFANDPVAVQAQREADESLDHETPLEELFEEQVQCADIIVLNKSELVNEDAWNVIEAKVLECQRTNIKSIKTSFGKVDSAILLGLGAEAERDVGNRRSHHDGEHEHDHDDFDSFAPEFGELESLEKLNAKLRLVIQNHDVLRMKGFVALKNKSMRLAVQVVGNRIESYFDKTWTDSEARYSRLVIIGFAGMDKNEIGKILSF
;
A
#
# COMPACT_ATOMS: atom_id res chain seq x y z
N MET A 1 -20.77 25.23 -24.29
CA MET A 1 -20.39 23.94 -24.88
C MET A 1 -19.06 23.37 -24.38
N SER A 2 -18.09 24.19 -23.99
CA SER A 2 -16.80 23.73 -23.38
C SER A 2 -16.99 23.05 -22.02
N ASN A 3 -17.70 23.66 -21.09
CA ASN A 3 -17.92 23.15 -19.74
C ASN A 3 -18.66 21.79 -19.66
N GLN A 4 -19.55 21.50 -20.62
CA GLN A 4 -20.25 20.21 -20.62
C GLN A 4 -19.38 19.05 -21.14
N ARG A 5 -18.42 19.34 -22.03
CA ARG A 5 -17.46 18.33 -22.51
C ARG A 5 -16.40 18.04 -21.48
N GLU A 6 -15.95 19.06 -20.75
CA GLU A 6 -14.99 18.93 -19.64
C GLU A 6 -15.62 18.14 -18.46
N CYS A 7 -16.88 18.44 -18.12
CA CYS A 7 -17.62 17.69 -17.12
C CYS A 7 -17.87 16.23 -17.54
N ALA A 8 -18.18 15.98 -18.83
CA ALA A 8 -18.35 14.64 -19.34
C ALA A 8 -17.05 13.84 -19.47
N MET A 9 -15.91 14.50 -19.72
CA MET A 9 -14.59 13.87 -19.68
C MET A 9 -14.19 13.54 -18.24
N LEU A 10 -14.41 14.44 -17.29
CA LEU A 10 -14.18 14.20 -15.87
C LEU A 10 -15.08 13.10 -15.30
N GLN A 11 -16.34 13.02 -15.74
CA GLN A 11 -17.23 11.91 -15.38
C GLN A 11 -16.78 10.58 -15.97
N LYS A 12 -16.35 10.52 -17.23
CA LYS A 12 -15.85 9.28 -17.85
C LYS A 12 -14.56 8.78 -17.20
N THR A 13 -13.64 9.70 -16.81
CA THR A 13 -12.43 9.32 -16.09
C THR A 13 -12.73 8.86 -14.66
N ASN A 14 -13.79 9.39 -14.02
CA ASN A 14 -14.20 9.01 -12.69
C ASN A 14 -14.95 7.66 -12.64
N ASP A 15 -15.83 7.39 -13.61
CA ASP A 15 -16.50 6.08 -13.74
C ASP A 15 -15.49 4.95 -14.00
N GLN A 16 -14.38 5.25 -14.69
CA GLN A 16 -13.29 4.30 -14.87
C GLN A 16 -12.45 4.08 -13.59
N LYS A 17 -12.31 5.08 -12.71
CA LYS A 17 -11.65 4.92 -11.40
C LYS A 17 -12.44 4.03 -10.43
N LEU A 18 -13.77 4.09 -10.48
CA LEU A 18 -14.68 3.35 -9.57
C LEU A 18 -14.74 1.84 -9.84
N ASN A 19 -14.23 1.38 -10.97
CA ASN A 19 -14.35 -0.02 -11.41
C ASN A 19 -13.01 -0.79 -11.50
N LYS A 20 -11.87 -0.17 -11.17
CA LYS A 20 -10.59 -0.87 -11.20
C LYS A 20 -10.38 -1.69 -9.93
N ILE A 21 -9.90 -2.92 -10.10
CA ILE A 21 -9.53 -3.79 -8.99
C ILE A 21 -8.21 -3.28 -8.40
N PRO A 22 -8.17 -2.94 -7.10
CA PRO A 22 -6.94 -2.51 -6.45
C PRO A 22 -5.99 -3.68 -6.24
N ALA A 23 -4.69 -3.45 -6.46
CA ALA A 23 -3.62 -4.42 -6.22
C ALA A 23 -2.58 -3.82 -5.27
N THR A 24 -2.29 -4.50 -4.16
CA THR A 24 -1.22 -4.13 -3.24
C THR A 24 0.02 -4.95 -3.54
N VAL A 25 1.14 -4.29 -3.78
CA VAL A 25 2.45 -4.94 -3.97
C VAL A 25 3.17 -5.02 -2.64
N VAL A 26 3.55 -6.22 -2.22
CA VAL A 26 4.33 -6.48 -0.99
C VAL A 26 5.74 -6.86 -1.41
N THR A 27 6.72 -6.04 -1.04
CA THR A 27 8.14 -6.23 -1.33
C THR A 27 8.96 -6.28 -0.05
N GLY A 28 10.23 -6.63 -0.13
CA GLY A 28 11.16 -6.73 1.00
C GLY A 28 12.04 -7.97 0.88
N PHE A 29 13.20 -7.95 1.54
CA PHE A 29 14.19 -9.03 1.46
C PHE A 29 13.67 -10.38 1.93
N LEU A 30 14.40 -11.44 1.55
CA LEU A 30 14.15 -12.80 2.02
C LEU A 30 14.20 -12.84 3.56
N GLY A 31 13.18 -13.47 4.16
CA GLY A 31 13.07 -13.58 5.60
C GLY A 31 12.59 -12.31 6.33
N ALA A 32 12.28 -11.20 5.64
CA ALA A 32 11.73 -9.99 6.27
C ALA A 32 10.33 -10.20 6.88
N GLY A 33 9.62 -11.26 6.47
CA GLY A 33 8.29 -11.61 7.00
C GLY A 33 7.14 -11.18 6.09
N LYS A 34 7.37 -11.10 4.77
CA LYS A 34 6.32 -10.81 3.77
C LYS A 34 5.16 -11.80 3.86
N THR A 35 5.45 -13.09 3.86
CA THR A 35 4.45 -14.16 3.95
C THR A 35 3.64 -14.06 5.25
N SER A 36 4.27 -13.76 6.39
CA SER A 36 3.58 -13.54 7.67
C SER A 36 2.65 -12.34 7.63
N LEU A 37 3.10 -11.23 7.01
CA LEU A 37 2.27 -10.04 6.80
C LEU A 37 1.06 -10.38 5.93
N ILE A 38 1.27 -11.08 4.81
CA ILE A 38 0.19 -11.48 3.89
C ILE A 38 -0.82 -12.38 4.60
N GLN A 39 -0.38 -13.36 5.38
CA GLN A 39 -1.28 -14.21 6.19
C GLN A 39 -2.15 -13.36 7.12
N ASN A 40 -1.56 -12.38 7.79
CA ASN A 40 -2.31 -11.47 8.66
C ASN A 40 -3.30 -10.59 7.87
N LEU A 41 -2.91 -10.06 6.71
CA LEU A 41 -3.79 -9.29 5.84
C LEU A 41 -4.99 -10.11 5.37
N LEU A 42 -4.77 -11.37 4.96
CA LEU A 42 -5.83 -12.27 4.57
C LEU A 42 -6.77 -12.58 5.75
N ALA A 43 -6.22 -12.83 6.94
CA ALA A 43 -7.00 -13.12 8.14
C ALA A 43 -7.87 -11.94 8.59
N THR A 44 -7.42 -10.69 8.31
CA THR A 44 -8.12 -9.45 8.70
C THR A 44 -8.88 -8.79 7.55
N ALA A 45 -9.05 -9.47 6.43
CA ALA A 45 -9.64 -8.92 5.20
C ALA A 45 -11.16 -8.62 5.27
N ASN A 46 -11.82 -9.00 6.38
CA ASN A 46 -13.23 -8.68 6.66
C ASN A 46 -14.20 -9.09 5.52
N GLY A 47 -14.05 -10.31 5.00
CA GLY A 47 -14.95 -10.86 3.97
C GLY A 47 -14.70 -10.38 2.54
N LYS A 48 -13.63 -9.62 2.29
CA LYS A 48 -13.20 -9.30 0.92
C LYS A 48 -12.63 -10.55 0.25
N ARG A 49 -12.93 -10.73 -1.02
CA ARG A 49 -12.30 -11.77 -1.86
C ARG A 49 -10.95 -11.25 -2.32
N ILE A 50 -9.91 -11.81 -1.78
CA ILE A 50 -8.53 -11.42 -2.11
C ILE A 50 -7.92 -12.50 -2.99
N ALA A 51 -7.46 -12.12 -4.18
CA ALA A 51 -6.56 -12.95 -4.96
C ALA A 51 -5.12 -12.66 -4.57
N LEU A 52 -4.33 -13.71 -4.43
CA LEU A 52 -2.92 -13.62 -4.08
C LEU A 52 -2.07 -14.15 -5.23
N ILE A 53 -1.13 -13.33 -5.69
CA ILE A 53 -0.08 -13.71 -6.63
C ILE A 53 1.22 -13.81 -5.84
N ILE A 54 1.78 -15.02 -5.78
CA ILE A 54 3.05 -15.29 -5.11
C ILE A 54 4.12 -15.44 -6.19
N ASN A 55 5.18 -14.69 -6.03
CA ASN A 55 6.36 -14.79 -6.87
C ASN A 55 7.56 -15.18 -6.00
N GLU A 56 7.72 -16.46 -5.76
CA GLU A 56 8.84 -17.00 -5.03
C GLU A 56 9.73 -17.87 -5.90
N PHE A 57 11.04 -17.69 -5.72
CA PHE A 57 12.06 -18.53 -6.34
C PHE A 57 12.44 -19.64 -5.33
N GLY A 58 12.14 -20.89 -5.62
CA GLY A 58 12.50 -22.01 -4.75
C GLY A 58 11.51 -23.18 -4.80
N ASP A 59 11.36 -23.91 -3.71
CA ASP A 59 10.47 -25.07 -3.61
C ASP A 59 9.01 -24.65 -3.78
N LEU A 60 8.50 -24.82 -5.00
CA LEU A 60 7.12 -24.60 -5.39
C LEU A 60 6.16 -25.24 -4.35
N GLY A 61 5.37 -24.45 -3.70
CA GLY A 61 4.26 -24.90 -2.85
C GLY A 61 4.41 -24.65 -1.35
N VAL A 62 5.58 -24.31 -0.81
CA VAL A 62 5.76 -24.15 0.64
C VAL A 62 4.97 -22.96 1.18
N ASP A 63 5.07 -21.80 0.54
CA ASP A 63 4.33 -20.62 0.97
C ASP A 63 2.83 -20.77 0.73
N LYS A 64 2.44 -21.39 -0.37
CA LYS A 64 1.05 -21.74 -0.65
C LYS A 64 0.48 -22.70 0.40
N GLU A 65 1.23 -23.74 0.76
CA GLU A 65 0.81 -24.67 1.81
C GLU A 65 0.72 -23.98 3.19
N LEU A 66 1.65 -23.07 3.50
CA LEU A 66 1.62 -22.28 4.73
C LEU A 66 0.39 -21.36 4.78
N ILE A 67 0.06 -20.70 3.66
CA ILE A 67 -1.11 -19.82 3.57
C ILE A 67 -2.40 -20.63 3.63
N LEU A 68 -2.50 -21.73 2.90
CA LEU A 68 -3.67 -22.62 2.91
C LEU A 68 -3.87 -23.34 4.24
N GLY A 69 -2.80 -23.66 4.97
CA GLY A 69 -2.85 -24.29 6.29
C GLY A 69 -3.56 -23.44 7.35
N CYS A 70 -3.67 -22.14 7.16
CA CYS A 70 -4.32 -21.21 8.08
C CYS A 70 -5.86 -21.23 8.03
N LYS A 71 -6.51 -21.95 7.10
CA LYS A 71 -7.99 -22.02 6.94
C LYS A 71 -8.65 -20.64 6.99
N ILE A 72 -8.14 -19.70 6.21
CA ILE A 72 -8.60 -18.31 6.21
C ILE A 72 -9.97 -18.24 5.52
N GLU A 73 -11.01 -17.77 6.23
CA GLU A 73 -12.33 -17.53 5.63
C GLU A 73 -12.21 -16.44 4.55
N GLY A 74 -12.69 -16.75 3.34
CA GLY A 74 -12.69 -15.81 2.20
C GLY A 74 -11.52 -15.96 1.21
N CYS A 75 -10.56 -16.86 1.48
CA CYS A 75 -9.51 -17.22 0.52
C CYS A 75 -9.67 -18.70 0.12
N SER A 76 -9.95 -18.96 -1.15
CA SER A 76 -10.03 -20.33 -1.68
C SER A 76 -8.71 -20.71 -2.37
N VAL A 77 -8.45 -22.00 -2.49
CA VAL A 77 -7.26 -22.52 -3.24
C VAL A 77 -7.17 -21.96 -4.65
N GLY A 78 -8.32 -21.65 -5.26
CA GLY A 78 -8.39 -21.07 -6.60
C GLY A 78 -8.03 -19.57 -6.67
N ASP A 79 -7.90 -18.90 -5.53
CA ASP A 79 -7.56 -17.48 -5.47
C ASP A 79 -6.05 -17.25 -5.27
N ILE A 80 -5.27 -18.32 -5.06
CA ILE A 80 -3.82 -18.28 -4.93
C ILE A 80 -3.20 -18.74 -6.25
N VAL A 81 -2.45 -17.86 -6.88
CA VAL A 81 -1.72 -18.13 -8.13
C VAL A 81 -0.23 -18.02 -7.85
N GLU A 82 0.49 -19.12 -8.06
CA GLU A 82 1.96 -19.12 -8.05
C GLU A 82 2.49 -18.92 -9.46
N LEU A 83 3.49 -18.06 -9.60
CA LEU A 83 4.19 -17.87 -10.86
C LEU A 83 5.40 -18.82 -10.93
N ALA A 84 5.45 -19.62 -11.98
CA ALA A 84 6.36 -20.77 -12.06
C ALA A 84 7.79 -20.44 -12.55
N ASN A 85 8.02 -19.25 -13.14
CA ASN A 85 9.22 -19.00 -13.92
C ASN A 85 10.05 -17.79 -13.45
N GLY A 86 10.49 -17.80 -12.20
CA GLY A 86 11.46 -16.79 -11.74
C GLY A 86 10.85 -15.44 -11.36
N CYS A 87 11.68 -14.40 -11.31
CA CYS A 87 11.29 -13.11 -10.78
C CYS A 87 10.27 -12.39 -11.66
N ILE A 88 9.08 -12.07 -11.12
CA ILE A 88 8.01 -11.34 -11.83
C ILE A 88 8.50 -10.03 -12.47
N CYS A 89 9.56 -9.43 -11.93
CA CYS A 89 10.15 -8.21 -12.47
C CYS A 89 10.88 -8.44 -13.80
N CYS A 90 11.34 -9.67 -14.09
CA CYS A 90 12.08 -10.01 -15.30
C CYS A 90 11.21 -10.72 -16.34
N THR A 91 10.22 -11.50 -15.90
CA THR A 91 9.26 -12.23 -16.77
C THR A 91 7.87 -11.57 -16.79
N VAL A 92 7.81 -10.26 -16.54
CA VAL A 92 6.54 -9.52 -16.40
C VAL A 92 5.61 -9.72 -17.59
N ALA A 93 6.15 -9.78 -18.83
CA ALA A 93 5.33 -9.96 -20.02
C ALA A 93 4.78 -11.39 -20.16
N ASP A 94 5.57 -12.37 -19.78
CA ASP A 94 5.30 -13.79 -20.08
C ASP A 94 4.39 -14.43 -19.04
N ASP A 95 4.56 -14.13 -17.76
CA ASP A 95 3.83 -14.76 -16.65
C ASP A 95 2.81 -13.83 -15.99
N PHE A 96 3.14 -12.56 -15.75
CA PHE A 96 2.27 -11.62 -15.06
C PHE A 96 1.01 -11.28 -15.86
N LEU A 97 1.16 -10.95 -17.17
CA LEU A 97 0.02 -10.52 -17.99
C LEU A 97 -1.03 -11.62 -18.17
N PRO A 98 -0.67 -12.89 -18.49
CA PRO A 98 -1.64 -13.99 -18.53
C PRO A 98 -2.32 -14.24 -17.20
N THR A 99 -1.57 -14.16 -16.09
CA THR A 99 -2.10 -14.31 -14.72
C THR A 99 -3.11 -13.22 -14.39
N MET A 100 -2.77 -11.96 -14.62
CA MET A 100 -3.68 -10.84 -14.42
C MET A 100 -4.94 -10.99 -15.27
N LYS A 101 -4.82 -11.33 -16.56
CA LYS A 101 -5.97 -11.58 -17.42
C LYS A 101 -6.86 -12.68 -16.85
N SER A 102 -6.30 -13.79 -16.40
CA SER A 102 -7.07 -14.90 -15.83
C SER A 102 -7.87 -14.51 -14.58
N LEU A 103 -7.32 -13.64 -13.74
CA LEU A 103 -8.01 -13.11 -12.55
C LEU A 103 -9.10 -12.09 -12.91
N LEU A 104 -8.77 -11.18 -13.83
CA LEU A 104 -9.66 -10.12 -14.25
C LEU A 104 -10.84 -10.63 -15.10
N ASP A 105 -10.66 -11.73 -15.84
CA ASP A 105 -11.71 -12.32 -16.73
C ASP A 105 -12.66 -13.27 -16.01
N ARG A 106 -12.49 -13.49 -14.71
CA ARG A 106 -13.42 -14.31 -13.91
C ARG A 106 -14.82 -13.70 -13.94
N SER A 107 -15.83 -14.55 -13.93
CA SER A 107 -17.24 -14.14 -13.77
C SER A 107 -17.47 -13.45 -12.42
N ASP A 108 -16.67 -13.78 -11.42
CA ASP A 108 -16.68 -13.20 -10.09
C ASP A 108 -15.22 -12.77 -9.73
N PRO A 109 -14.78 -11.59 -10.20
CA PRO A 109 -13.41 -11.14 -10.00
C PRO A 109 -13.13 -10.78 -8.54
N PRO A 110 -11.85 -10.79 -8.09
CA PRO A 110 -11.50 -10.44 -6.73
C PRO A 110 -11.81 -8.97 -6.41
N ASP A 111 -12.08 -8.69 -5.14
CA ASP A 111 -12.27 -7.33 -4.64
C ASP A 111 -10.92 -6.61 -4.42
N HIS A 112 -9.84 -7.39 -4.26
CA HIS A 112 -8.46 -6.91 -4.10
C HIS A 112 -7.47 -7.98 -4.57
N ILE A 113 -6.32 -7.55 -5.08
CA ILE A 113 -5.21 -8.43 -5.45
C ILE A 113 -4.03 -8.09 -4.54
N ILE A 114 -3.38 -9.08 -3.95
CA ILE A 114 -2.10 -8.93 -3.26
C ILE A 114 -1.05 -9.60 -4.14
N ILE A 115 0.07 -8.92 -4.38
CA ILE A 115 1.18 -9.42 -5.18
C ILE A 115 2.42 -9.42 -4.31
N GLU A 116 2.92 -10.60 -3.96
CA GLU A 116 4.20 -10.76 -3.29
C GLU A 116 5.32 -10.78 -4.32
N THR A 117 6.33 -9.93 -4.16
CA THR A 117 7.53 -9.98 -4.98
C THR A 117 8.59 -10.89 -4.35
N SER A 118 9.45 -11.47 -5.17
CA SER A 118 10.66 -12.13 -4.68
C SER A 118 11.49 -11.18 -3.81
N GLY A 119 12.22 -11.74 -2.86
CA GLY A 119 13.05 -10.96 -1.93
C GLY A 119 14.12 -10.08 -2.59
N LEU A 120 14.55 -10.45 -3.80
CA LEU A 120 15.55 -9.71 -4.58
C LEU A 120 14.94 -8.94 -5.76
N ALA A 121 13.62 -8.93 -5.89
CA ALA A 121 12.94 -8.26 -6.98
C ALA A 121 12.86 -6.76 -6.78
N LEU A 122 13.05 -6.02 -7.87
CA LEU A 122 12.77 -4.60 -7.95
C LEU A 122 11.28 -4.37 -8.23
N PRO A 123 10.56 -3.56 -7.42
CA PRO A 123 9.13 -3.35 -7.65
C PRO A 123 8.78 -2.58 -8.92
N LYS A 124 9.66 -1.71 -9.41
CA LYS A 124 9.39 -0.81 -10.54
C LYS A 124 8.92 -1.47 -11.82
N PRO A 125 9.55 -2.56 -12.33
CA PRO A 125 9.08 -3.22 -13.55
C PRO A 125 7.64 -3.71 -13.42
N LEU A 126 7.27 -4.22 -12.25
CA LEU A 126 5.90 -4.63 -11.94
C LEU A 126 4.94 -3.44 -11.96
N LEU A 127 5.31 -2.31 -11.35
CA LEU A 127 4.50 -1.09 -11.37
C LEU A 127 4.28 -0.58 -12.80
N GLN A 128 5.31 -0.64 -13.64
CA GLN A 128 5.23 -0.27 -15.05
C GLN A 128 4.25 -1.15 -15.83
N ALA A 129 4.19 -2.46 -15.51
CA ALA A 129 3.27 -3.39 -16.17
C ALA A 129 1.79 -3.07 -15.91
N PHE A 130 1.46 -2.44 -14.79
CA PHE A 130 0.10 -1.94 -14.53
C PHE A 130 -0.30 -0.78 -15.46
N SER A 131 0.65 -0.14 -16.13
CA SER A 131 0.37 0.89 -17.14
C SER A 131 -0.02 0.30 -18.51
N TRP A 132 0.15 -1.01 -18.72
CA TRP A 132 -0.23 -1.66 -19.98
C TRP A 132 -1.74 -1.63 -20.19
N PRO A 133 -2.22 -1.40 -21.42
CA PRO A 133 -3.64 -1.20 -21.70
C PRO A 133 -4.55 -2.33 -21.22
N GLU A 134 -4.07 -3.58 -21.29
CA GLU A 134 -4.81 -4.77 -20.88
C GLU A 134 -5.06 -4.84 -19.37
N VAL A 135 -4.17 -4.26 -18.56
CA VAL A 135 -4.26 -4.22 -17.11
C VAL A 135 -4.81 -2.89 -16.61
N ASN A 136 -4.29 -1.77 -17.13
CA ASN A 136 -4.59 -0.41 -16.67
C ASN A 136 -6.08 -0.05 -16.71
N THR A 137 -6.83 -0.62 -17.65
CA THR A 137 -8.28 -0.37 -17.76
C THR A 137 -9.10 -1.04 -16.66
N ARG A 138 -8.58 -2.07 -16.01
CA ARG A 138 -9.30 -2.97 -15.09
C ARG A 138 -8.69 -3.11 -13.70
N ALA A 139 -7.39 -2.84 -13.54
CA ALA A 139 -6.69 -2.88 -12.27
C ALA A 139 -5.83 -1.63 -12.07
N THR A 140 -5.42 -1.37 -10.83
CA THR A 140 -4.55 -0.25 -10.46
C THR A 140 -3.71 -0.65 -9.25
N VAL A 141 -2.50 -0.12 -9.13
CA VAL A 141 -1.67 -0.36 -7.94
C VAL A 141 -2.17 0.50 -6.79
N ASP A 142 -2.83 -0.16 -5.85
CA ASP A 142 -3.39 0.46 -4.66
C ASP A 142 -2.31 1.02 -3.74
N GLY A 143 -1.17 0.35 -3.66
CA GLY A 143 0.01 0.78 -2.93
C GLY A 143 1.13 -0.25 -2.94
N VAL A 144 2.32 0.19 -2.58
CA VAL A 144 3.51 -0.63 -2.39
C VAL A 144 3.86 -0.65 -0.90
N VAL A 145 3.95 -1.84 -0.33
CA VAL A 145 4.32 -2.08 1.06
C VAL A 145 5.70 -2.72 1.08
N ALA A 146 6.69 -2.01 1.62
CA ALA A 146 8.03 -2.58 1.85
C ALA A 146 8.10 -3.15 3.26
N VAL A 147 8.45 -4.43 3.36
CA VAL A 147 8.65 -5.12 4.63
C VAL A 147 10.15 -5.18 4.94
N VAL A 148 10.55 -4.58 6.04
CA VAL A 148 11.93 -4.47 6.49
C VAL A 148 12.16 -5.37 7.70
N ASP A 149 13.22 -6.16 7.69
CA ASP A 149 13.71 -6.89 8.85
C ASP A 149 14.48 -5.95 9.77
N SER A 150 13.81 -5.44 10.80
CA SER A 150 14.40 -4.46 11.71
C SER A 150 15.63 -4.99 12.44
N ALA A 151 15.67 -6.28 12.78
CA ALA A 151 16.82 -6.88 13.45
C ALA A 151 18.03 -6.94 12.51
N ALA A 152 17.84 -7.32 11.25
CA ALA A 152 18.90 -7.34 10.26
C ALA A 152 19.49 -5.95 9.99
N VAL A 153 18.62 -4.94 9.86
CA VAL A 153 19.06 -3.54 9.67
C VAL A 153 19.80 -3.00 10.89
N ALA A 154 19.38 -3.35 12.11
CA ALA A 154 20.09 -3.00 13.34
C ALA A 154 21.52 -3.55 13.37
N ASP A 155 21.72 -4.75 12.81
CA ASP A 155 23.02 -5.41 12.70
C ASP A 155 23.86 -4.91 11.49
N GLY A 156 23.35 -3.93 10.74
CA GLY A 156 24.02 -3.40 9.55
C GLY A 156 23.96 -4.32 8.33
N ILE A 157 23.00 -5.26 8.30
CA ILE A 157 22.75 -6.18 7.19
C ILE A 157 21.30 -6.01 6.72
N PHE A 158 20.98 -6.41 5.49
CA PHE A 158 19.65 -6.22 4.93
C PHE A 158 18.77 -7.49 5.03
N ALA A 159 19.38 -8.62 5.34
CA ALA A 159 18.72 -9.91 5.54
C ALA A 159 19.45 -10.73 6.60
N ASN A 160 18.70 -11.50 7.41
CA ASN A 160 19.25 -12.36 8.47
C ASN A 160 20.16 -13.48 7.96
N ASP A 161 19.96 -13.91 6.72
CA ASP A 161 20.77 -14.96 6.08
C ASP A 161 21.35 -14.46 4.75
N PRO A 162 22.49 -13.76 4.79
CA PRO A 162 23.17 -13.29 3.58
C PRO A 162 23.61 -14.43 2.65
N VAL A 163 23.87 -15.62 3.20
CA VAL A 163 24.26 -16.80 2.41
C VAL A 163 23.08 -17.32 1.59
N ALA A 164 21.91 -17.42 2.20
CA ALA A 164 20.69 -17.81 1.50
C ALA A 164 20.31 -16.78 0.42
N VAL A 165 20.47 -15.49 0.70
CA VAL A 165 20.25 -14.40 -0.28
C VAL A 165 21.22 -14.54 -1.46
N GLN A 166 22.50 -14.82 -1.21
CA GLN A 166 23.49 -15.01 -2.27
C GLN A 166 23.19 -16.27 -3.09
N ALA A 167 22.82 -17.37 -2.45
CA ALA A 167 22.43 -18.61 -3.12
C ALA A 167 21.18 -18.41 -4.01
N GLN A 168 20.19 -17.67 -3.54
CA GLN A 168 19.00 -17.32 -4.33
C GLN A 168 19.40 -16.47 -5.55
N ARG A 169 20.31 -15.51 -5.35
CA ARG A 169 20.81 -14.65 -6.42
C ARG A 169 21.53 -15.46 -7.50
N GLU A 170 22.38 -16.40 -7.11
CA GLU A 170 23.12 -17.26 -8.05
C GLU A 170 22.22 -18.24 -8.78
N ALA A 171 21.10 -18.62 -8.17
CA ALA A 171 20.14 -19.56 -8.77
C ALA A 171 19.17 -18.91 -9.75
N ASP A 172 18.95 -17.58 -9.68
CA ASP A 172 18.04 -16.85 -10.56
C ASP A 172 18.82 -16.10 -11.66
N GLU A 173 18.91 -16.71 -12.85
CA GLU A 173 19.58 -16.13 -14.02
C GLU A 173 18.95 -14.81 -14.50
N SER A 174 17.75 -14.49 -14.04
CA SER A 174 17.03 -13.28 -14.42
C SER A 174 17.36 -12.07 -13.54
N LEU A 175 18.05 -12.28 -12.41
CA LEU A 175 18.48 -11.21 -11.52
C LEU A 175 19.80 -10.60 -11.99
N ASP A 176 19.95 -9.30 -11.77
CA ASP A 176 21.23 -8.65 -11.91
C ASP A 176 22.16 -9.08 -10.76
N HIS A 177 23.22 -9.81 -11.11
CA HIS A 177 24.18 -10.34 -10.14
C HIS A 177 25.20 -9.29 -9.66
N GLU A 178 25.24 -8.11 -10.26
CA GLU A 178 26.22 -7.07 -10.00
C GLU A 178 25.71 -5.99 -9.04
N THR A 179 24.38 -5.75 -8.97
CA THR A 179 23.79 -4.71 -8.12
C THR A 179 24.03 -5.01 -6.63
N PRO A 180 24.63 -4.11 -5.84
CA PRO A 180 24.79 -4.28 -4.41
C PRO A 180 23.45 -4.51 -3.70
N LEU A 181 23.45 -5.35 -2.65
CA LEU A 181 22.24 -5.60 -1.85
C LEU A 181 21.69 -4.31 -1.21
N GLU A 182 22.57 -3.37 -0.91
CA GLU A 182 22.20 -2.06 -0.38
C GLU A 182 21.35 -1.27 -1.37
N GLU A 183 21.72 -1.24 -2.65
CA GLU A 183 20.95 -0.56 -3.71
C GLU A 183 19.59 -1.21 -3.93
N LEU A 184 19.51 -2.55 -3.85
CA LEU A 184 18.23 -3.27 -3.90
C LEU A 184 17.32 -2.89 -2.73
N PHE A 185 17.89 -2.82 -1.52
CA PHE A 185 17.15 -2.37 -0.32
C PHE A 185 16.64 -0.94 -0.49
N GLU A 186 17.53 -0.03 -0.90
CA GLU A 186 17.17 1.37 -1.14
C GLU A 186 16.05 1.50 -2.17
N GLU A 187 16.11 0.74 -3.27
CA GLU A 187 15.09 0.82 -4.30
C GLU A 187 13.74 0.24 -3.84
N GLN A 188 13.75 -0.85 -3.07
CA GLN A 188 12.53 -1.40 -2.47
C GLN A 188 11.88 -0.39 -1.52
N VAL A 189 12.67 0.25 -0.65
CA VAL A 189 12.20 1.28 0.29
C VAL A 189 11.72 2.53 -0.45
N GLN A 190 12.44 3.00 -1.47
CA GLN A 190 12.05 4.14 -2.29
C GLN A 190 10.76 3.92 -3.08
N CYS A 191 10.46 2.68 -3.45
CA CYS A 191 9.21 2.37 -4.14
C CYS A 191 8.00 2.34 -3.21
N ALA A 192 8.19 2.23 -1.90
CA ALA A 192 7.11 2.03 -0.93
C ALA A 192 6.19 3.25 -0.77
N ASP A 193 4.93 2.99 -0.48
CA ASP A 193 3.95 3.95 0.01
C ASP A 193 3.76 3.83 1.52
N ILE A 194 4.07 2.67 2.09
CA ILE A 194 4.18 2.40 3.52
C ILE A 194 5.35 1.44 3.74
N ILE A 195 6.13 1.66 4.81
CA ILE A 195 7.21 0.80 5.25
C ILE A 195 6.78 0.08 6.51
N VAL A 196 6.90 -1.25 6.53
CA VAL A 196 6.61 -2.10 7.70
C VAL A 196 7.93 -2.54 8.30
N LEU A 197 8.30 -1.97 9.43
CA LEU A 197 9.46 -2.32 10.24
C LEU A 197 9.10 -3.54 11.09
N ASN A 198 9.27 -4.73 10.50
CA ASN A 198 8.88 -5.99 11.12
C ASN A 198 9.96 -6.54 12.07
N LYS A 199 9.61 -7.52 12.86
CA LYS A 199 10.45 -8.16 13.90
C LYS A 199 10.87 -7.19 14.99
N SER A 200 10.00 -6.24 15.34
CA SER A 200 10.25 -5.26 16.40
C SER A 200 10.55 -5.92 17.75
N GLU A 201 10.03 -7.14 17.99
CA GLU A 201 10.30 -7.93 19.19
C GLU A 201 11.76 -8.39 19.34
N LEU A 202 12.57 -8.30 18.28
CA LEU A 202 13.98 -8.67 18.30
C LEU A 202 14.91 -7.45 18.45
N VAL A 203 14.36 -6.24 18.48
CA VAL A 203 15.10 -4.97 18.48
C VAL A 203 15.03 -4.33 19.87
N ASN A 204 16.15 -3.87 20.40
CA ASN A 204 16.20 -3.07 21.61
C ASN A 204 16.00 -1.56 21.30
N GLU A 205 15.65 -0.77 22.31
CA GLU A 205 15.38 0.67 22.15
C GLU A 205 16.56 1.45 21.54
N ASP A 206 17.78 1.11 21.88
CA ASP A 206 18.98 1.82 21.40
C ASP A 206 19.22 1.61 19.88
N ALA A 207 18.78 0.48 19.35
CA ALA A 207 18.95 0.15 17.94
C ALA A 207 17.93 0.83 17.01
N TRP A 208 16.81 1.32 17.56
CA TRP A 208 15.78 1.97 16.74
C TRP A 208 16.29 3.20 16.02
N ASN A 209 17.11 4.04 16.67
CA ASN A 209 17.68 5.22 16.03
C ASN A 209 18.52 4.87 14.80
N VAL A 210 19.23 3.72 14.83
CA VAL A 210 20.03 3.23 13.68
C VAL A 210 19.11 2.78 12.53
N ILE A 211 18.05 2.03 12.86
CA ILE A 211 17.09 1.51 11.88
C ILE A 211 16.35 2.67 11.20
N GLU A 212 15.83 3.60 12.00
CA GLU A 212 15.08 4.76 11.50
C GLU A 212 15.98 5.65 10.64
N ALA A 213 17.21 5.93 11.07
CA ALA A 213 18.16 6.71 10.28
C ALA A 213 18.42 6.05 8.92
N LYS A 214 18.67 4.72 8.89
CA LYS A 214 18.93 4.00 7.63
C LYS A 214 17.71 3.98 6.72
N VAL A 215 16.51 3.81 7.27
CA VAL A 215 15.27 3.85 6.49
C VAL A 215 14.99 5.26 5.98
N LEU A 216 15.22 6.30 6.80
CA LEU A 216 15.05 7.70 6.43
C LEU A 216 15.98 8.12 5.28
N GLU A 217 17.23 7.61 5.27
CA GLU A 217 18.17 7.84 4.16
C GLU A 217 17.64 7.32 2.83
N CYS A 218 16.91 6.20 2.85
CA CYS A 218 16.47 5.50 1.66
C CYS A 218 15.05 5.85 1.24
N GLN A 219 14.16 6.20 2.17
CA GLN A 219 12.74 6.39 1.88
C GLN A 219 12.44 7.70 1.13
N ARG A 220 11.34 7.72 0.39
CA ARG A 220 10.81 8.96 -0.17
C ARG A 220 10.29 9.88 0.93
N THR A 221 10.37 11.20 0.69
CA THR A 221 9.82 12.20 1.62
C THR A 221 8.37 11.89 1.99
N ASN A 222 8.08 11.95 3.29
CA ASN A 222 6.73 11.80 3.84
C ASN A 222 6.11 10.39 3.73
N ILE A 223 6.92 9.35 3.61
CA ILE A 223 6.47 7.97 3.76
C ILE A 223 6.45 7.63 5.25
N LYS A 224 5.37 7.02 5.70
CA LYS A 224 5.25 6.55 7.09
C LYS A 224 5.80 5.13 7.21
N SER A 225 6.52 4.89 8.30
CA SER A 225 6.93 3.56 8.73
C SER A 225 6.06 3.09 9.89
N ILE A 226 5.85 1.78 9.98
CA ILE A 226 5.04 1.12 11.01
C ILE A 226 5.86 0.02 11.64
N LYS A 227 6.09 0.11 12.95
CA LYS A 227 6.76 -0.94 13.73
C LYS A 227 5.77 -2.07 14.00
N THR A 228 6.17 -3.31 13.76
CA THR A 228 5.30 -4.47 14.03
C THR A 228 6.10 -5.71 14.37
N SER A 229 5.44 -6.62 15.09
CA SER A 229 5.93 -7.95 15.42
C SER A 229 5.12 -8.99 14.66
N PHE A 230 5.81 -9.98 14.07
CA PHE A 230 5.18 -11.10 13.37
C PHE A 230 4.25 -10.68 12.20
N GLY A 231 4.48 -9.53 11.57
CA GLY A 231 3.68 -9.02 10.47
C GLY A 231 2.25 -8.61 10.86
N LYS A 232 1.97 -8.34 12.13
CA LYS A 232 0.64 -8.01 12.63
C LYS A 232 0.28 -6.54 12.36
N VAL A 233 -0.28 -6.28 11.19
CA VAL A 233 -0.81 -4.97 10.82
C VAL A 233 -2.25 -5.14 10.32
N ASP A 234 -3.16 -4.29 10.76
CA ASP A 234 -4.56 -4.35 10.31
C ASP A 234 -4.65 -4.10 8.80
N SER A 235 -5.42 -4.93 8.10
CA SER A 235 -5.65 -4.80 6.66
C SER A 235 -6.23 -3.44 6.28
N ALA A 236 -6.98 -2.78 7.17
CA ALA A 236 -7.50 -1.44 6.94
C ALA A 236 -6.41 -0.36 6.80
N ILE A 237 -5.19 -0.63 7.29
CA ILE A 237 -4.05 0.28 7.18
C ILE A 237 -3.34 0.10 5.83
N LEU A 238 -3.16 -1.14 5.40
CA LEU A 238 -2.32 -1.49 4.25
C LEU A 238 -3.09 -1.68 2.93
N LEU A 239 -4.41 -2.01 2.99
CA LEU A 239 -5.21 -2.22 1.80
C LEU A 239 -6.13 -1.03 1.50
N GLY A 240 -6.26 -0.66 0.24
CA GLY A 240 -7.09 0.46 -0.22
C GLY A 240 -6.42 1.80 0.02
N LEU A 241 -5.11 1.88 -0.22
CA LEU A 241 -4.30 3.09 -0.12
C LEU A 241 -4.63 4.09 -1.25
N GLY A 242 -5.09 3.60 -2.41
CA GLY A 242 -5.42 4.42 -3.58
C GLY A 242 -4.20 5.12 -4.16
N ALA A 243 -3.02 4.50 -4.10
CA ALA A 243 -1.76 5.12 -4.51
C ALA A 243 -1.68 5.39 -6.00
N GLU A 244 -2.35 4.60 -6.84
CA GLU A 244 -2.16 4.59 -8.29
C GLU A 244 -0.66 4.62 -8.64
N ALA A 245 0.11 3.75 -7.96
CA ALA A 245 1.57 3.80 -7.94
C ALA A 245 2.19 3.64 -9.33
N GLU A 246 1.47 3.01 -10.25
CA GLU A 246 1.84 2.89 -11.67
C GLU A 246 1.93 4.25 -12.39
N ARG A 247 1.26 5.29 -11.87
CA ARG A 247 1.29 6.64 -12.44
C ARG A 247 2.44 7.50 -11.90
N ASP A 248 3.01 7.09 -10.78
CA ASP A 248 4.02 7.85 -10.04
C ASP A 248 5.42 7.21 -10.07
N VAL A 249 5.63 6.21 -10.92
CA VAL A 249 6.89 5.45 -11.00
C VAL A 249 8.10 6.36 -11.23
N GLY A 250 7.94 7.43 -12.01
CA GLY A 250 9.00 8.39 -12.29
C GLY A 250 9.48 9.19 -11.07
N ASN A 251 8.58 9.44 -10.09
CA ASN A 251 8.87 10.21 -8.88
C ASN A 251 9.33 9.35 -7.71
N ARG A 252 9.38 8.01 -7.87
CA ARG A 252 9.87 7.09 -6.85
C ARG A 252 11.41 7.03 -6.81
N ARG A 253 12.02 8.21 -7.00
CA ARG A 253 13.45 8.51 -6.82
C ARG A 253 13.54 9.94 -6.33
N SER A 254 13.85 10.20 -5.09
CA SER A 254 14.51 11.45 -4.68
C SER A 254 14.87 11.47 -3.20
N HIS A 255 15.95 12.18 -2.93
CA HIS A 255 16.62 12.34 -1.66
C HIS A 255 15.97 13.44 -0.79
N HIS A 256 16.06 13.22 0.53
CA HIS A 256 16.09 14.17 1.68
C HIS A 256 14.80 14.81 2.19
N ASP A 257 14.51 14.63 3.44
CA ASP A 257 14.58 15.39 4.70
C ASP A 257 13.47 15.07 5.73
N GLY A 258 13.87 14.87 7.01
CA GLY A 258 13.10 15.21 8.22
C GLY A 258 12.63 14.07 9.16
N GLU A 259 13.20 14.09 10.34
CA GLU A 259 13.04 13.15 11.47
C GLU A 259 11.68 13.17 12.16
N HIS A 260 11.20 12.02 12.70
CA HIS A 260 10.47 11.90 13.97
C HIS A 260 10.42 10.44 14.47
N GLU A 261 10.68 10.27 15.79
CA GLU A 261 10.69 9.01 16.56
C GLU A 261 9.29 8.52 16.92
N HIS A 262 9.06 7.17 16.93
CA HIS A 262 7.88 6.57 17.58
C HIS A 262 8.15 5.15 18.11
N ASP A 263 7.72 4.91 19.36
CA ASP A 263 7.70 3.63 20.05
C ASP A 263 6.44 2.81 19.72
N HIS A 264 6.51 1.48 19.82
CA HIS A 264 5.49 0.42 19.66
C HIS A 264 4.11 0.88 19.16
N ASP A 265 3.82 0.60 17.88
CA ASP A 265 2.67 1.15 17.19
C ASP A 265 1.37 0.41 17.51
N ASP A 266 0.67 0.84 18.56
CA ASP A 266 -0.76 0.62 18.67
C ASP A 266 -1.48 1.65 17.78
N PHE A 267 -2.58 1.22 17.14
CA PHE A 267 -3.32 2.08 16.22
C PHE A 267 -4.66 2.46 16.82
N ASP A 268 -5.01 3.72 16.62
CA ASP A 268 -6.31 4.27 16.96
C ASP A 268 -7.09 4.60 15.69
N SER A 269 -8.40 4.40 15.75
CA SER A 269 -9.30 4.85 14.69
C SER A 269 -10.50 5.58 15.27
N PHE A 270 -11.00 6.57 14.52
CA PHE A 270 -12.27 7.24 14.81
C PHE A 270 -12.87 7.85 13.55
N ALA A 271 -14.15 8.20 13.59
CA ALA A 271 -14.85 8.69 12.43
C ALA A 271 -15.63 9.97 12.77
N PRO A 272 -14.97 11.14 12.76
CA PRO A 272 -15.67 12.40 13.01
C PRO A 272 -16.68 12.70 11.92
N GLU A 273 -17.84 13.20 12.35
CA GLU A 273 -18.86 13.76 11.48
C GLU A 273 -18.87 15.28 11.62
N PHE A 274 -18.95 15.98 10.50
CA PHE A 274 -18.96 17.43 10.45
C PHE A 274 -19.84 17.94 9.31
N GLY A 275 -20.16 19.22 9.33
CA GLY A 275 -21.05 19.86 8.36
C GLY A 275 -20.41 20.03 6.98
N GLU A 276 -21.12 20.75 6.11
CA GLU A 276 -20.66 21.12 4.79
C GLU A 276 -19.46 22.08 4.86
N LEU A 277 -18.44 21.84 4.07
CA LEU A 277 -17.32 22.75 3.89
C LEU A 277 -17.55 23.72 2.71
N GLU A 278 -16.93 24.88 2.77
CA GLU A 278 -17.15 25.94 1.80
C GLU A 278 -16.51 25.61 0.44
N SER A 279 -15.31 25.04 0.44
CA SER A 279 -14.58 24.74 -0.80
C SER A 279 -13.58 23.61 -0.64
N LEU A 280 -13.11 23.08 -1.77
CA LEU A 280 -12.06 22.07 -1.84
C LEU A 280 -10.72 22.61 -1.28
N GLU A 281 -10.42 23.89 -1.50
CA GLU A 281 -9.19 24.51 -1.00
C GLU A 281 -9.18 24.52 0.54
N LYS A 282 -10.33 24.87 1.17
CA LYS A 282 -10.45 24.82 2.63
C LYS A 282 -10.34 23.41 3.17
N LEU A 283 -10.94 22.42 2.49
CA LEU A 283 -10.77 21.02 2.85
C LEU A 283 -9.29 20.62 2.81
N ASN A 284 -8.61 20.88 1.69
CA ASN A 284 -7.20 20.52 1.55
C ASN A 284 -6.30 21.21 2.59
N ALA A 285 -6.58 22.45 2.94
CA ALA A 285 -5.85 23.15 4.00
C ALA A 285 -6.03 22.47 5.37
N LYS A 286 -7.27 22.06 5.71
CA LYS A 286 -7.58 21.34 6.95
C LYS A 286 -6.93 19.96 6.99
N LEU A 287 -7.00 19.21 5.89
CA LEU A 287 -6.37 17.89 5.80
C LEU A 287 -4.85 17.98 5.97
N ARG A 288 -4.21 18.97 5.32
CA ARG A 288 -2.76 19.21 5.50
C ARG A 288 -2.42 19.58 6.94
N LEU A 289 -3.22 20.40 7.60
CA LEU A 289 -3.01 20.77 8.99
C LEU A 289 -3.11 19.54 9.93
N VAL A 290 -4.08 18.66 9.67
CA VAL A 290 -4.19 17.39 10.41
C VAL A 290 -2.97 16.49 10.18
N ILE A 291 -2.54 16.34 8.92
CA ILE A 291 -1.38 15.51 8.56
C ILE A 291 -0.09 16.03 9.23
N GLN A 292 0.10 17.35 9.28
CA GLN A 292 1.31 17.97 9.80
C GLN A 292 1.41 17.96 11.33
N ASN A 293 0.28 18.00 12.02
CA ASN A 293 0.26 18.16 13.48
C ASN A 293 -0.13 16.88 14.23
N HIS A 294 -0.56 15.85 13.53
CA HIS A 294 -1.02 14.61 14.14
C HIS A 294 -0.48 13.41 13.34
N ASP A 295 -0.16 12.35 14.05
CA ASP A 295 0.38 11.11 13.48
C ASP A 295 -0.70 10.26 12.81
N VAL A 296 -1.31 10.84 11.78
CA VAL A 296 -2.35 10.19 10.99
C VAL A 296 -1.71 9.44 9.84
N LEU A 297 -2.01 8.14 9.76
CA LEU A 297 -1.57 7.25 8.69
C LEU A 297 -2.50 7.33 7.48
N ARG A 298 -3.81 7.42 7.75
CA ARG A 298 -4.83 7.34 6.72
C ARG A 298 -6.09 8.10 7.10
N MET A 299 -6.72 8.74 6.10
CA MET A 299 -8.10 9.22 6.21
C MET A 299 -8.88 8.78 4.98
N LYS A 300 -10.09 8.28 5.17
CA LYS A 300 -10.98 7.88 4.06
C LYS A 300 -12.44 8.17 4.40
N GLY A 301 -13.16 8.74 3.44
CA GLY A 301 -14.58 8.99 3.61
C GLY A 301 -15.14 9.93 2.58
N PHE A 302 -16.12 10.71 2.98
CA PHE A 302 -16.76 11.66 2.09
C PHE A 302 -16.99 13.02 2.76
N VAL A 303 -17.02 14.05 1.94
CA VAL A 303 -17.22 15.44 2.36
C VAL A 303 -18.34 16.07 1.56
N ALA A 304 -19.22 16.76 2.24
CA ALA A 304 -20.23 17.63 1.64
C ALA A 304 -19.63 19.02 1.42
N LEU A 305 -19.68 19.50 0.18
CA LEU A 305 -19.27 20.87 -0.15
C LEU A 305 -20.48 21.75 -0.38
N LYS A 306 -20.46 22.98 0.12
CA LYS A 306 -21.51 23.96 -0.16
C LYS A 306 -21.68 24.19 -1.66
N ASN A 307 -22.92 24.28 -2.10
CA ASN A 307 -23.25 24.52 -3.51
C ASN A 307 -22.81 23.44 -4.51
N LYS A 308 -22.45 22.24 -4.03
CA LYS A 308 -22.18 21.08 -4.89
C LYS A 308 -23.27 20.03 -4.70
N SER A 309 -23.86 19.58 -5.80
CA SER A 309 -24.86 18.51 -5.77
C SER A 309 -24.27 17.12 -5.59
N MET A 310 -22.97 17.00 -5.83
CA MET A 310 -22.25 15.73 -5.73
C MET A 310 -21.47 15.63 -4.42
N ARG A 311 -21.37 14.43 -3.90
CA ARG A 311 -20.56 14.05 -2.74
C ARG A 311 -19.11 13.93 -3.15
N LEU A 312 -18.22 14.52 -2.36
CA LEU A 312 -16.78 14.44 -2.57
C LEU A 312 -16.21 13.26 -1.76
N ALA A 313 -15.72 12.23 -2.44
CA ALA A 313 -14.91 11.19 -1.82
C ALA A 313 -13.50 11.72 -1.55
N VAL A 314 -12.92 11.36 -0.40
CA VAL A 314 -11.61 11.81 0.06
C VAL A 314 -10.80 10.61 0.50
N GLN A 315 -9.56 10.55 0.08
CA GLN A 315 -8.56 9.59 0.53
C GLN A 315 -7.25 10.32 0.86
N VAL A 316 -6.68 10.00 2.01
CA VAL A 316 -5.39 10.51 2.47
C VAL A 316 -4.54 9.34 2.91
N VAL A 317 -3.30 9.29 2.43
CA VAL A 317 -2.28 8.33 2.86
C VAL A 317 -0.97 9.09 3.03
N GLY A 318 -0.45 9.12 4.25
CA GLY A 318 0.66 10.02 4.56
C GLY A 318 0.32 11.45 4.16
N ASN A 319 1.14 12.10 3.34
CA ASN A 319 0.90 13.48 2.86
C ASN A 319 0.12 13.56 1.54
N ARG A 320 -0.22 12.43 0.93
CA ARG A 320 -0.98 12.42 -0.31
C ARG A 320 -2.46 12.59 -0.02
N ILE A 321 -3.07 13.61 -0.63
CA ILE A 321 -4.51 13.90 -0.55
C ILE A 321 -5.10 13.72 -1.93
N GLU A 322 -6.07 12.80 -2.05
CA GLU A 322 -6.85 12.59 -3.26
C GLU A 322 -8.33 12.83 -2.98
N SER A 323 -9.01 13.46 -3.93
CA SER A 323 -10.45 13.68 -3.82
C SER A 323 -11.11 13.69 -5.19
N TYR A 324 -12.31 13.12 -5.27
CA TYR A 324 -13.13 13.10 -6.49
C TYR A 324 -14.62 13.07 -6.13
N PHE A 325 -15.46 13.57 -7.03
CA PHE A 325 -16.90 13.48 -6.85
C PHE A 325 -17.39 12.08 -7.23
N ASP A 326 -18.02 11.37 -6.27
CA ASP A 326 -18.41 9.96 -6.46
C ASP A 326 -19.88 9.78 -6.84
N LYS A 327 -20.80 10.43 -6.15
CA LYS A 327 -22.24 10.34 -6.46
C LYS A 327 -22.98 11.64 -6.14
N THR A 328 -24.17 11.79 -6.72
CA THR A 328 -25.07 12.88 -6.37
C THR A 328 -25.76 12.59 -5.04
N TRP A 329 -25.89 13.61 -4.19
CA TRP A 329 -26.73 13.53 -3.00
C TRP A 329 -28.20 13.35 -3.41
N THR A 330 -28.90 12.44 -2.77
CA THR A 330 -30.34 12.30 -2.95
C THR A 330 -31.09 13.22 -1.98
N ASP A 331 -32.32 13.60 -2.31
CA ASP A 331 -33.14 14.48 -1.45
C ASP A 331 -33.45 13.88 -0.06
N SER A 332 -33.32 12.56 0.07
CA SER A 332 -33.53 11.83 1.32
C SER A 332 -32.24 11.67 2.16
N GLU A 333 -31.06 11.97 1.61
CA GLU A 333 -29.79 11.88 2.33
C GLU A 333 -29.48 13.18 3.09
N ALA A 334 -29.17 13.05 4.39
CA ALA A 334 -28.63 14.18 5.15
C ALA A 334 -27.25 14.54 4.61
N ARG A 335 -27.06 15.84 4.30
CA ARG A 335 -25.77 16.35 3.80
C ARG A 335 -24.82 16.61 4.95
N TYR A 336 -23.89 15.69 5.17
CA TYR A 336 -22.85 15.82 6.18
C TYR A 336 -21.55 15.21 5.65
N SER A 337 -20.46 15.53 6.31
CA SER A 337 -19.14 14.98 6.02
C SER A 337 -18.77 13.94 7.06
N ARG A 338 -18.10 12.88 6.65
CA ARG A 338 -17.58 11.84 7.54
C ARG A 338 -16.28 11.30 6.98
N LEU A 339 -15.24 11.30 7.81
CA LEU A 339 -13.94 10.72 7.49
C LEU A 339 -13.59 9.68 8.54
N VAL A 340 -13.24 8.48 8.13
CA VAL A 340 -12.59 7.49 9.00
C VAL A 340 -11.10 7.85 9.02
N ILE A 341 -10.56 8.07 10.20
CA ILE A 341 -9.17 8.47 10.44
C ILE A 341 -8.49 7.36 11.20
N ILE A 342 -7.35 6.91 10.71
CA ILE A 342 -6.49 5.91 11.33
C ILE A 342 -5.12 6.55 11.55
N GLY A 343 -4.59 6.43 12.75
CA GLY A 343 -3.28 6.94 13.14
C GLY A 343 -2.68 6.15 14.29
N PHE A 344 -1.54 6.58 14.77
CA PHE A 344 -0.91 5.97 15.94
C PHE A 344 -1.74 6.21 17.21
N ALA A 345 -1.60 5.28 18.17
CA ALA A 345 -2.31 5.40 19.46
C ALA A 345 -1.93 6.70 20.19
N GLY A 346 -2.95 7.32 20.78
CA GLY A 346 -2.77 8.59 21.50
C GLY A 346 -2.96 9.85 20.65
N MET A 347 -3.31 9.75 19.36
CA MET A 347 -3.66 10.92 18.55
C MET A 347 -4.81 11.72 19.20
N ASP A 348 -4.70 13.06 19.19
CA ASP A 348 -5.75 13.91 19.75
C ASP A 348 -7.00 13.97 18.85
N LYS A 349 -7.89 12.98 19.06
CA LYS A 349 -9.16 12.85 18.32
C LYS A 349 -10.04 14.10 18.43
N ASN A 350 -9.98 14.81 19.58
CA ASN A 350 -10.78 16.01 19.82
C ASN A 350 -10.23 17.20 19.01
N GLU A 351 -8.93 17.38 18.98
CA GLU A 351 -8.30 18.44 18.20
C GLU A 351 -8.47 18.23 16.70
N ILE A 352 -8.24 17.01 16.23
CA ILE A 352 -8.49 16.64 14.83
C ILE A 352 -9.95 16.93 14.44
N GLY A 353 -10.91 16.53 15.29
CA GLY A 353 -12.33 16.81 15.08
C GLY A 353 -12.63 18.31 15.00
N LYS A 354 -12.01 19.15 15.83
CA LYS A 354 -12.12 20.60 15.78
C LYS A 354 -11.55 21.17 14.48
N ILE A 355 -10.34 20.76 14.07
CA ILE A 355 -9.73 21.20 12.83
C ILE A 355 -10.65 20.93 11.63
N LEU A 356 -11.27 19.77 11.58
CA LEU A 356 -12.15 19.38 10.48
C LEU A 356 -13.51 20.13 10.51
N SER A 357 -14.04 20.45 11.69
CA SER A 357 -15.38 21.04 11.86
C SER A 357 -15.40 22.56 11.65
N PHE A 358 -14.35 23.27 11.97
CA PHE A 358 -14.24 24.73 11.84
C PHE A 358 -13.42 25.12 10.61
#